data_f98ff0d3cb5bd3405c259494e407aac9
#
_entry.id   f98ff0d3cb5bd3405c259494e407aac9
#
_cell.length_a   1.000
_cell.length_b   1.000
_cell.length_c   1.000
_cell.angle_alpha   90.00
_cell.angle_beta   90.00
_cell.angle_gamma   90.00
#
_symmetry.space_group_name_H-M   'P 1'
#
loop_
_entity.id
_entity.type
_entity.pdbx_description
1 polymer ?
#
loop_
_entity_poly.entity_id
_entity_poly.type
_entity_poly.pdbx_seq_one_letter_code
_entity_poly.pdbx_strand_id
1 'polypeptide(L)'
;MHSSVYSLATSILAGWLLAASTGCVSNVRPTPGPGLIVSTGMPEPEVPPPTAPAPVVTPPPPAPTGPRLAWVNPARCLTSCALAPTPELVRVNRQGELDARGRFQLVAETQTALLALLQAARAAGHELRLESAFRSYQDQARVFTDIKEPGRAARPGHSEHQLGTVADLRLPTSAAIDWLAANAHGFGFALSYPPGKQKLTGYRPEPWHVRFVGRELAAELHGKHLILEEYFRAQPSLGESGDCTDCPLPVSQASCGEASHEGSCHGTVLTWCYDGALATVDCAVSEQTCGQVAGSAEHDCLPKSP
;
A
#
# COMPACT_ATOMS: atom_id res chain seq x y z
N MET A 1 12.16 52.00 -14.31
CA MET A 1 13.40 52.26 -15.06
C MET A 1 14.14 50.94 -15.23
N HIS A 2 14.44 50.63 -16.51
CA HIS A 2 15.31 49.61 -17.09
C HIS A 2 14.77 48.17 -16.97
N SER A 3 14.17 47.61 -17.99
CA SER A 3 14.59 47.11 -19.34
C SER A 3 15.28 45.77 -19.23
N SER A 4 14.55 44.72 -19.62
CA SER A 4 14.61 43.91 -20.87
C SER A 4 15.99 43.47 -21.30
N VAL A 5 16.15 42.14 -21.53
CA VAL A 5 16.72 41.63 -22.80
C VAL A 5 16.19 40.21 -23.08
N TYR A 6 15.57 40.06 -24.24
CA TYR A 6 15.27 38.82 -24.95
C TYR A 6 16.55 38.25 -25.57
N SER A 7 16.63 36.92 -25.67
CA SER A 7 17.49 36.28 -26.66
C SER A 7 16.80 35.09 -27.29
N LEU A 8 16.44 35.26 -28.54
CA LEU A 8 16.06 34.26 -29.53
C LEU A 8 17.32 33.58 -30.05
N ALA A 9 17.31 32.29 -30.22
CA ALA A 9 18.24 31.60 -31.10
C ALA A 9 17.50 30.51 -31.91
N THR A 10 17.64 30.70 -33.18
CA THR A 10 17.04 30.14 -34.38
C THR A 10 17.42 28.68 -34.66
N SER A 11 16.51 28.07 -35.37
CA SER A 11 16.49 26.75 -36.08
C SER A 11 17.70 26.54 -37.02
N ILE A 12 18.14 25.31 -37.18
CA ILE A 12 18.75 24.82 -38.41
C ILE A 12 18.16 23.44 -38.74
N LEU A 13 17.42 23.40 -39.86
CA LEU A 13 17.04 22.23 -40.64
C LEU A 13 18.25 21.80 -41.47
N ALA A 14 18.54 20.51 -41.50
CA ALA A 14 19.33 19.91 -42.53
C ALA A 14 18.65 18.63 -43.03
N GLY A 15 18.06 18.74 -44.20
CA GLY A 15 17.54 17.63 -44.99
C GLY A 15 18.67 16.84 -45.66
N TRP A 16 18.46 15.57 -45.85
CA TRP A 16 19.22 14.74 -46.80
C TRP A 16 18.29 14.00 -47.74
N LEU A 17 18.56 14.21 -49.02
CA LEU A 17 17.82 13.69 -50.17
C LEU A 17 18.05 12.19 -50.40
N LEU A 18 17.05 11.59 -51.03
CA LEU A 18 17.03 10.28 -51.66
C LEU A 18 18.11 10.08 -52.75
N ALA A 19 18.59 8.85 -52.85
CA ALA A 19 19.08 8.31 -54.09
C ALA A 19 18.54 6.88 -54.31
N ALA A 20 17.62 6.78 -55.25
CA ALA A 20 17.14 5.50 -55.80
C ALA A 20 18.13 5.01 -56.86
N SER A 21 18.55 3.74 -56.79
CA SER A 21 19.21 3.04 -57.88
C SER A 21 18.40 1.82 -58.26
N THR A 22 17.82 1.92 -59.46
CA THR A 22 17.21 0.84 -60.22
C THR A 22 18.27 -0.03 -60.86
N GLY A 23 18.29 -1.30 -60.50
CA GLY A 23 19.10 -2.33 -61.17
C GLY A 23 18.19 -3.43 -61.74
N CYS A 24 18.02 -3.43 -63.07
CA CYS A 24 17.44 -4.54 -63.82
C CYS A 24 18.36 -5.75 -63.76
N VAL A 25 17.84 -6.91 -63.38
CA VAL A 25 18.50 -8.21 -63.61
C VAL A 25 17.55 -9.15 -64.33
N SER A 26 18.04 -9.64 -65.42
CA SER A 26 17.38 -10.45 -66.45
C SER A 26 16.97 -11.85 -65.94
N ASN A 27 15.78 -12.27 -66.29
CA ASN A 27 15.30 -13.65 -66.18
C ASN A 27 16.06 -14.60 -67.12
N VAL A 28 16.72 -15.61 -66.53
CA VAL A 28 17.13 -16.83 -67.27
C VAL A 28 16.44 -18.01 -66.56
N ARG A 29 15.50 -18.67 -67.27
CA ARG A 29 14.93 -19.94 -66.85
C ARG A 29 15.91 -21.09 -67.19
N PRO A 30 16.25 -21.98 -66.27
CA PRO A 30 16.81 -23.29 -66.61
C PRO A 30 15.68 -24.30 -66.80
N THR A 31 15.87 -25.16 -67.86
CA THR A 31 15.05 -26.30 -68.24
C THR A 31 15.12 -27.43 -67.17
N PRO A 32 14.08 -28.25 -67.02
CA PRO A 32 14.07 -29.33 -66.03
C PRO A 32 14.82 -30.57 -66.53
N GLY A 33 15.77 -31.06 -65.74
CA GLY A 33 16.36 -32.37 -65.88
C GLY A 33 15.56 -33.46 -65.13
N PRO A 34 15.73 -34.76 -65.46
CA PRO A 34 14.86 -35.82 -64.95
C PRO A 34 15.13 -36.16 -63.50
N GLY A 35 14.02 -36.46 -62.80
CA GLY A 35 13.86 -36.58 -61.38
C GLY A 35 14.76 -37.58 -60.63
N LEU A 36 15.22 -37.13 -59.50
CA LEU A 36 15.52 -38.01 -58.36
C LEU A 36 14.33 -37.91 -57.35
N ILE A 37 13.75 -39.06 -57.09
CA ILE A 37 12.73 -39.20 -56.04
C ILE A 37 13.49 -39.16 -54.72
N VAL A 38 13.44 -38.00 -54.02
CA VAL A 38 13.90 -37.89 -52.63
C VAL A 38 12.73 -38.26 -51.77
N SER A 39 12.85 -39.38 -51.05
CA SER A 39 11.92 -39.75 -49.97
C SER A 39 11.81 -38.65 -48.96
N THR A 40 10.65 -38.00 -48.92
CA THR A 40 10.32 -37.06 -47.88
C THR A 40 10.12 -37.82 -46.55
N GLY A 41 11.16 -37.83 -45.71
CA GLY A 41 11.04 -38.23 -44.34
C GLY A 41 9.95 -37.36 -43.68
N MET A 42 9.00 -38.00 -43.02
CA MET A 42 8.02 -37.32 -42.22
C MET A 42 8.74 -36.47 -41.17
N PRO A 43 8.32 -35.23 -40.88
CA PRO A 43 8.88 -34.48 -39.77
C PRO A 43 8.61 -35.23 -38.48
N GLU A 44 9.63 -35.43 -37.68
CA GLU A 44 9.56 -35.95 -36.34
C GLU A 44 8.63 -35.05 -35.51
N PRO A 45 7.70 -35.60 -34.72
CA PRO A 45 6.79 -34.77 -33.93
C PRO A 45 7.61 -33.93 -32.91
N GLU A 46 7.51 -32.62 -33.05
CA GLU A 46 8.12 -31.65 -32.12
C GLU A 46 7.57 -31.92 -30.73
N VAL A 47 8.39 -32.39 -29.79
CA VAL A 47 8.03 -32.56 -28.38
C VAL A 47 7.91 -31.14 -27.80
N PRO A 48 6.72 -30.77 -27.28
CA PRO A 48 6.56 -29.45 -26.69
C PRO A 48 7.51 -29.32 -25.47
N PRO A 49 8.09 -28.13 -25.24
CA PRO A 49 8.97 -27.91 -24.11
C PRO A 49 8.25 -28.24 -22.80
N PRO A 50 8.96 -28.78 -21.80
CA PRO A 50 8.35 -29.15 -20.51
C PRO A 50 7.67 -27.93 -19.92
N THR A 51 6.36 -28.08 -19.66
CA THR A 51 5.56 -27.06 -18.98
C THR A 51 6.21 -26.76 -17.62
N ALA A 52 6.53 -25.51 -17.36
CA ALA A 52 7.07 -25.10 -16.07
C ALA A 52 6.15 -25.61 -14.94
N PRO A 53 6.68 -26.15 -13.84
CA PRO A 53 5.85 -26.63 -12.74
C PRO A 53 4.96 -25.49 -12.25
N ALA A 54 3.66 -25.77 -12.12
CA ALA A 54 2.71 -24.81 -11.58
C ALA A 54 3.20 -24.35 -10.19
N PRO A 55 3.06 -23.06 -9.85
CA PRO A 55 3.49 -22.57 -8.55
C PRO A 55 2.80 -23.38 -7.46
N VAL A 56 3.59 -23.89 -6.51
CA VAL A 56 3.09 -24.63 -5.34
C VAL A 56 2.21 -23.68 -4.54
N VAL A 57 0.90 -23.83 -4.67
CA VAL A 57 -0.08 -23.07 -3.90
C VAL A 57 -0.05 -23.64 -2.48
N THR A 58 0.61 -22.93 -1.56
CA THR A 58 0.48 -23.20 -0.13
C THR A 58 -0.98 -23.00 0.30
N PRO A 59 -1.54 -23.90 1.14
CA PRO A 59 -2.92 -23.76 1.59
C PRO A 59 -3.13 -22.39 2.26
N PRO A 60 -4.32 -21.77 2.09
CA PRO A 60 -4.61 -20.46 2.66
C PRO A 60 -4.53 -20.50 4.19
N PRO A 61 -4.05 -19.43 4.83
CA PRO A 61 -4.20 -19.26 6.27
C PRO A 61 -5.70 -19.23 6.63
N PRO A 62 -6.07 -19.63 7.87
CA PRO A 62 -7.46 -19.61 8.31
C PRO A 62 -8.08 -18.22 8.18
N ALA A 63 -9.41 -18.17 8.00
CA ALA A 63 -10.14 -16.91 7.88
C ALA A 63 -9.90 -16.02 9.13
N PRO A 64 -9.75 -14.70 8.95
CA PRO A 64 -9.50 -13.80 10.07
C PRO A 64 -10.71 -13.74 11.00
N THR A 65 -10.45 -13.86 12.30
CA THR A 65 -11.44 -13.68 13.36
C THR A 65 -11.08 -12.45 14.21
N GLY A 66 -12.08 -11.70 14.69
CA GLY A 66 -11.87 -10.55 15.58
C GLY A 66 -11.64 -9.20 14.88
N PRO A 67 -10.81 -8.29 15.41
CA PRO A 67 -10.72 -6.89 14.98
C PRO A 67 -10.42 -6.67 13.50
N ARG A 68 -10.05 -7.70 12.76
CA ARG A 68 -9.82 -7.66 11.31
C ARG A 68 -11.09 -7.38 10.50
N LEU A 69 -12.26 -7.65 11.06
CA LEU A 69 -13.55 -7.33 10.47
C LEU A 69 -14.15 -6.02 10.98
N ALA A 70 -13.38 -5.21 11.71
CA ALA A 70 -13.85 -3.89 12.12
C ALA A 70 -14.26 -3.05 10.91
N TRP A 71 -15.44 -2.44 11.00
CA TRP A 71 -15.96 -1.54 9.99
C TRP A 71 -15.72 -0.10 10.41
N VAL A 72 -14.69 0.50 9.87
CA VAL A 72 -14.29 1.89 10.15
C VAL A 72 -14.34 2.74 8.88
N ASN A 73 -14.87 3.96 9.02
CA ASN A 73 -14.96 4.97 7.97
C ASN A 73 -15.15 6.35 8.62
N PRO A 74 -15.37 7.46 7.90
CA PRO A 74 -15.57 8.77 8.52
C PRO A 74 -16.71 8.84 9.55
N ALA A 75 -17.71 7.96 9.46
CA ALA A 75 -18.87 7.91 10.37
C ALA A 75 -18.79 6.76 11.39
N ARG A 76 -17.83 5.84 11.27
CA ARG A 76 -17.70 4.64 12.10
C ARG A 76 -16.30 4.51 12.65
N CYS A 77 -16.20 4.28 13.94
CA CYS A 77 -14.93 4.14 14.66
C CYS A 77 -14.72 2.71 15.17
N LEU A 78 -13.53 2.46 15.67
CA LEU A 78 -13.20 1.24 16.39
C LEU A 78 -14.03 1.12 17.66
N THR A 79 -14.27 -0.10 18.12
CA THR A 79 -14.98 -0.40 19.38
C THR A 79 -14.29 0.18 20.62
N SER A 80 -13.00 0.47 20.51
CA SER A 80 -12.23 1.28 21.45
C SER A 80 -11.31 2.19 20.64
N CYS A 81 -11.34 3.48 20.96
CA CYS A 81 -10.57 4.48 20.20
C CYS A 81 -9.06 4.23 20.24
N ALA A 82 -8.57 3.77 21.37
CA ALA A 82 -7.16 3.42 21.60
C ALA A 82 -6.92 1.91 21.48
N LEU A 83 -7.72 1.22 20.65
CA LEU A 83 -7.60 -0.23 20.47
C LEU A 83 -6.17 -0.60 20.07
N ALA A 84 -5.49 -1.31 20.96
CA ALA A 84 -4.28 -2.02 20.61
C ALA A 84 -4.65 -3.30 19.85
N PRO A 85 -4.04 -3.58 18.70
CA PRO A 85 -4.34 -4.82 17.99
C PRO A 85 -3.98 -6.02 18.86
N THR A 86 -4.93 -6.92 18.98
CA THR A 86 -4.69 -8.29 19.43
C THR A 86 -4.95 -9.21 18.24
N PRO A 87 -4.04 -10.04 17.85
CA PRO A 87 -2.81 -10.51 18.47
C PRO A 87 -1.63 -9.53 18.36
N GLU A 88 -0.56 -9.88 19.08
CA GLU A 88 0.68 -9.09 19.17
C GLU A 88 1.24 -8.67 17.80
N LEU A 89 1.74 -7.44 17.75
CA LEU A 89 2.35 -6.88 16.55
C LEU A 89 3.80 -7.36 16.43
N VAL A 90 4.18 -7.76 15.23
CA VAL A 90 5.57 -8.07 14.88
C VAL A 90 6.20 -6.90 14.12
N ARG A 91 7.51 -6.68 14.32
CA ARG A 91 8.26 -5.64 13.62
C ARG A 91 8.77 -6.14 12.29
N VAL A 92 8.71 -5.28 11.28
CA VAL A 92 9.11 -5.61 9.92
C VAL A 92 9.88 -4.47 9.25
N ASN A 93 10.74 -4.83 8.30
CA ASN A 93 11.42 -3.89 7.41
C ASN A 93 10.54 -3.51 6.19
N ARG A 94 11.09 -2.71 5.27
CA ARG A 94 10.38 -2.28 4.04
C ARG A 94 10.08 -3.41 3.06
N GLN A 95 10.75 -4.54 3.19
CA GLN A 95 10.55 -5.74 2.37
C GLN A 95 9.51 -6.70 2.99
N GLY A 96 8.92 -6.32 4.13
CA GLY A 96 7.95 -7.14 4.85
C GLY A 96 8.57 -8.29 5.65
N GLU A 97 9.90 -8.35 5.73
CA GLU A 97 10.62 -9.37 6.49
C GLU A 97 10.64 -9.02 7.98
N LEU A 98 10.61 -10.04 8.83
CA LEU A 98 10.76 -9.84 10.28
C LEU A 98 12.09 -9.18 10.59
N ASP A 99 12.05 -8.09 11.34
CA ASP A 99 13.22 -7.32 11.72
C ASP A 99 12.96 -6.64 13.07
N ALA A 100 13.71 -7.04 14.10
CA ALA A 100 13.59 -6.47 15.45
C ALA A 100 13.87 -4.95 15.49
N ARG A 101 14.60 -4.43 14.49
CA ARG A 101 14.87 -2.99 14.31
C ARG A 101 13.94 -2.36 13.26
N GLY A 102 12.99 -3.14 12.72
CA GLY A 102 12.04 -2.68 11.72
C GLY A 102 11.17 -1.56 12.27
N ARG A 103 10.97 -0.54 11.45
CA ARG A 103 10.16 0.63 11.83
C ARG A 103 8.66 0.40 11.70
N PHE A 104 8.23 -0.63 10.97
CA PHE A 104 6.82 -0.93 10.75
C PHE A 104 6.38 -2.07 11.65
N GLN A 105 5.10 -2.09 11.96
CA GLN A 105 4.49 -3.15 12.76
C GLN A 105 3.23 -3.67 12.08
N LEU A 106 3.02 -4.98 12.13
CA LEU A 106 1.86 -5.67 11.58
C LEU A 106 1.47 -6.82 12.51
N VAL A 107 0.22 -7.23 12.47
CA VAL A 107 -0.20 -8.52 13.01
C VAL A 107 0.56 -9.63 12.26
N ALA A 108 1.05 -10.64 12.97
CA ALA A 108 1.94 -11.67 12.43
C ALA A 108 1.40 -12.35 11.16
N GLU A 109 0.11 -12.61 11.11
CA GLU A 109 -0.55 -13.20 9.95
C GLU A 109 -0.57 -12.26 8.73
N THR A 110 -0.81 -10.97 8.97
CA THR A 110 -0.71 -9.92 7.94
C THR A 110 0.71 -9.81 7.41
N GLN A 111 1.71 -9.88 8.29
CA GLN A 111 3.12 -9.88 7.90
C GLN A 111 3.45 -11.05 6.98
N THR A 112 3.03 -12.26 7.33
CA THR A 112 3.26 -13.47 6.51
C THR A 112 2.63 -13.32 5.12
N ALA A 113 1.40 -12.83 5.05
CA ALA A 113 0.69 -12.58 3.80
C ALA A 113 1.36 -11.47 2.96
N LEU A 114 1.80 -10.39 3.61
CA LEU A 114 2.49 -9.28 2.97
C LEU A 114 3.83 -9.71 2.37
N LEU A 115 4.62 -10.49 3.11
CA LEU A 115 5.88 -11.01 2.62
C LEU A 115 5.68 -11.83 1.33
N ALA A 116 4.69 -12.71 1.32
CA ALA A 116 4.34 -13.50 0.14
C ALA A 116 3.91 -12.62 -1.05
N LEU A 117 3.09 -11.58 -0.80
CA LEU A 117 2.67 -10.60 -1.82
C LEU A 117 3.87 -9.87 -2.42
N LEU A 118 4.78 -9.34 -1.57
CA LEU A 118 5.96 -8.60 -2.03
C LEU A 118 6.94 -9.48 -2.81
N GLN A 119 7.11 -10.74 -2.41
CA GLN A 119 7.92 -11.73 -3.14
C GLN A 119 7.32 -12.06 -4.51
N ALA A 120 6.01 -12.25 -4.59
CA ALA A 120 5.31 -12.50 -5.84
C ALA A 120 5.38 -11.28 -6.78
N ALA A 121 5.22 -10.07 -6.25
CA ALA A 121 5.38 -8.84 -7.02
C ALA A 121 6.78 -8.74 -7.62
N ARG A 122 7.81 -9.01 -6.81
CA ARG A 122 9.21 -9.01 -7.28
C ARG A 122 9.44 -10.06 -8.37
N ALA A 123 8.91 -11.26 -8.20
CA ALA A 123 9.00 -12.31 -9.22
C ALA A 123 8.32 -11.92 -10.55
N ALA A 124 7.28 -11.07 -10.48
CA ALA A 124 6.60 -10.49 -11.63
C ALA A 124 7.27 -9.20 -12.16
N GLY A 125 8.42 -8.80 -11.62
CA GLY A 125 9.17 -7.61 -12.06
C GLY A 125 8.71 -6.29 -11.44
N HIS A 126 7.95 -6.32 -10.33
CA HIS A 126 7.45 -5.14 -9.63
C HIS A 126 8.11 -4.98 -8.26
N GLU A 127 8.88 -3.91 -8.07
CA GLU A 127 9.58 -3.59 -6.83
C GLU A 127 8.66 -2.82 -5.85
N LEU A 128 7.72 -3.54 -5.22
CA LEU A 128 6.87 -2.97 -4.18
C LEU A 128 7.62 -2.90 -2.85
N ARG A 129 7.31 -1.89 -2.03
CA ARG A 129 7.92 -1.70 -0.70
C ARG A 129 6.91 -1.16 0.29
N LEU A 130 6.99 -1.60 1.54
CA LEU A 130 6.17 -1.08 2.63
C LEU A 130 6.57 0.37 2.96
N GLU A 131 5.59 1.27 3.00
CA GLU A 131 5.75 2.69 3.33
C GLU A 131 5.05 3.06 4.65
N SER A 132 3.90 2.42 4.95
CA SER A 132 3.17 2.59 6.20
C SER A 132 2.48 1.28 6.58
N ALA A 133 2.28 1.08 7.89
CA ALA A 133 1.62 -0.10 8.43
C ALA A 133 0.77 0.27 9.66
N PHE A 134 0.86 -0.47 10.76
CA PHE A 134 0.17 -0.09 12.00
C PHE A 134 0.50 1.35 12.39
N ARG A 135 -0.53 2.05 12.81
CA ARG A 135 -0.45 3.36 13.47
C ARG A 135 -1.25 3.30 14.77
N SER A 136 -0.63 3.73 15.86
CA SER A 136 -1.35 3.91 17.12
C SER A 136 -2.41 5.00 16.98
N TYR A 137 -3.29 5.11 17.98
CA TYR A 137 -4.24 6.20 18.05
C TYR A 137 -3.54 7.58 18.01
N GLN A 138 -2.42 7.70 18.70
CA GLN A 138 -1.62 8.92 18.80
C GLN A 138 -0.95 9.25 17.46
N ASP A 139 -0.36 8.24 16.79
CA ASP A 139 0.23 8.44 15.46
C ASP A 139 -0.83 8.85 14.45
N GLN A 140 -2.02 8.24 14.53
CA GLN A 140 -3.14 8.62 13.67
C GLN A 140 -3.63 10.05 13.96
N ALA A 141 -3.61 10.49 15.22
CA ALA A 141 -3.93 11.86 15.58
C ALA A 141 -2.95 12.84 14.92
N ARG A 142 -1.65 12.55 14.94
CA ARG A 142 -0.63 13.36 14.24
C ARG A 142 -0.88 13.40 12.74
N VAL A 143 -1.02 12.24 12.09
CA VAL A 143 -1.29 12.16 10.65
C VAL A 143 -2.54 12.97 10.27
N PHE A 144 -3.61 12.88 11.07
CA PHE A 144 -4.84 13.64 10.84
C PHE A 144 -4.63 15.14 10.94
N THR A 145 -3.74 15.57 11.84
CA THR A 145 -3.41 16.98 12.05
C THR A 145 -2.55 17.56 10.97
N ASP A 146 -1.57 16.80 10.52
CA ASP A 146 -0.61 17.22 9.51
C ASP A 146 -1.25 17.31 8.12
N ILE A 147 -2.19 16.40 7.84
CA ILE A 147 -2.91 16.34 6.58
C ILE A 147 -4.22 17.10 6.70
N LYS A 148 -4.17 18.42 6.48
CA LYS A 148 -5.36 19.31 6.56
C LYS A 148 -6.36 19.16 5.41
N GLU A 149 -6.09 18.28 4.44
CA GLU A 149 -6.95 18.09 3.28
C GLU A 149 -8.08 17.09 3.59
N PRO A 150 -9.37 17.48 3.40
CA PRO A 150 -10.50 16.59 3.61
C PRO A 150 -10.40 15.29 2.78
N GLY A 151 -10.72 14.15 3.40
CA GLY A 151 -10.74 12.84 2.76
C GLY A 151 -9.36 12.24 2.46
N ARG A 152 -8.28 12.78 3.05
CA ARG A 152 -6.92 12.22 2.94
C ARG A 152 -6.43 11.50 4.18
N ALA A 153 -6.92 11.86 5.35
CA ALA A 153 -6.58 11.18 6.59
C ALA A 153 -7.83 10.88 7.39
N ALA A 154 -7.87 9.69 7.96
CA ALA A 154 -8.93 9.30 8.88
C ALA A 154 -8.71 9.98 10.24
N ARG A 155 -9.81 10.32 10.95
CA ARG A 155 -9.74 10.72 12.34
C ARG A 155 -9.14 9.60 13.19
N PRO A 156 -8.48 9.91 14.32
CA PRO A 156 -8.11 8.89 15.31
C PRO A 156 -9.35 8.09 15.72
N GLY A 157 -9.18 6.77 15.84
CA GLY A 157 -10.29 5.85 16.08
C GLY A 157 -11.04 5.42 14.81
N HIS A 158 -10.82 6.06 13.67
CA HIS A 158 -11.49 5.78 12.40
C HIS A 158 -10.57 5.20 11.31
N SER A 159 -9.32 4.92 11.65
CA SER A 159 -8.30 4.47 10.70
C SER A 159 -8.16 2.95 10.70
N GLU A 160 -8.19 2.35 9.52
CA GLU A 160 -7.87 0.93 9.33
C GLU A 160 -6.43 0.59 9.75
N HIS A 161 -5.50 1.54 9.72
CA HIS A 161 -4.12 1.34 10.19
C HIS A 161 -4.02 0.97 11.67
N GLN A 162 -5.00 1.35 12.49
CA GLN A 162 -5.02 0.98 13.92
C GLN A 162 -5.32 -0.52 14.15
N LEU A 163 -5.72 -1.25 13.11
CA LEU A 163 -5.99 -2.68 13.18
C LEU A 163 -4.73 -3.55 13.08
N GLY A 164 -3.61 -2.99 12.63
CA GLY A 164 -2.40 -3.78 12.34
C GLY A 164 -2.51 -4.72 11.15
N THR A 165 -3.59 -4.61 10.37
CA THR A 165 -3.88 -5.45 9.19
C THR A 165 -3.74 -4.71 7.87
N VAL A 166 -3.22 -3.48 7.89
CA VAL A 166 -3.11 -2.60 6.73
C VAL A 166 -1.65 -2.37 6.36
N ALA A 167 -1.41 -2.31 5.07
CA ALA A 167 -0.13 -1.92 4.50
C ALA A 167 -0.35 -0.85 3.40
N ASP A 168 0.37 0.28 3.51
CA ASP A 168 0.55 1.20 2.40
C ASP A 168 1.83 0.81 1.65
N LEU A 169 1.72 0.63 0.34
CA LEU A 169 2.80 0.14 -0.51
C LEU A 169 3.28 1.24 -1.46
N ARG A 170 4.58 1.43 -1.56
CA ARG A 170 5.15 2.21 -2.65
C ARG A 170 4.97 1.46 -3.97
N LEU A 171 4.30 2.12 -4.91
CA LEU A 171 4.02 1.62 -6.26
C LEU A 171 4.78 2.48 -7.26
N PRO A 172 5.94 2.04 -7.76
CA PRO A 172 6.83 2.89 -8.56
C PRO A 172 6.30 3.19 -9.97
N THR A 173 5.37 2.39 -10.48
CA THR A 173 4.84 2.48 -11.85
C THR A 173 3.34 2.21 -11.90
N SER A 174 2.66 2.63 -12.98
CA SER A 174 1.26 2.27 -13.24
C SER A 174 1.09 0.75 -13.36
N ALA A 175 2.03 0.06 -13.99
CA ALA A 175 2.00 -1.40 -14.10
C ALA A 175 2.04 -2.09 -12.72
N ALA A 176 2.74 -1.51 -11.74
CA ALA A 176 2.74 -1.99 -10.36
C ALA A 176 1.39 -1.79 -9.67
N ILE A 177 0.70 -0.68 -9.96
CA ILE A 177 -0.67 -0.42 -9.48
C ILE A 177 -1.63 -1.46 -10.06
N ASP A 178 -1.59 -1.68 -11.37
CA ASP A 178 -2.45 -2.64 -12.05
C ASP A 178 -2.19 -4.07 -11.56
N TRP A 179 -0.91 -4.42 -11.37
CA TRP A 179 -0.51 -5.71 -10.84
C TRP A 179 -1.06 -5.93 -9.42
N LEU A 180 -0.90 -4.94 -8.53
CA LEU A 180 -1.40 -5.02 -7.16
C LEU A 180 -2.92 -5.18 -7.14
N ALA A 181 -3.65 -4.39 -7.93
CA ALA A 181 -5.11 -4.47 -8.03
C ALA A 181 -5.59 -5.85 -8.51
N ALA A 182 -4.87 -6.46 -9.44
CA ALA A 182 -5.21 -7.77 -9.99
C ALA A 182 -4.83 -8.95 -9.07
N ASN A 183 -3.82 -8.81 -8.20
CA ASN A 183 -3.22 -9.96 -7.51
C ASN A 183 -3.36 -9.93 -5.99
N ALA A 184 -3.59 -8.77 -5.35
CA ALA A 184 -3.61 -8.63 -3.89
C ALA A 184 -4.57 -9.61 -3.19
N HIS A 185 -5.74 -9.87 -3.81
CA HIS A 185 -6.75 -10.79 -3.28
C HIS A 185 -6.24 -12.22 -3.11
N GLY A 186 -5.35 -12.70 -3.99
CA GLY A 186 -4.72 -14.02 -3.90
C GLY A 186 -3.84 -14.19 -2.66
N PHE A 187 -3.45 -13.10 -2.01
CA PHE A 187 -2.69 -13.06 -0.78
C PHE A 187 -3.52 -12.65 0.44
N GLY A 188 -4.84 -12.51 0.28
CA GLY A 188 -5.75 -12.18 1.36
C GLY A 188 -5.94 -10.68 1.59
N PHE A 189 -5.49 -9.83 0.65
CA PHE A 189 -5.66 -8.38 0.75
C PHE A 189 -6.79 -7.87 -0.13
N ALA A 190 -7.58 -6.96 0.44
CA ALA A 190 -8.57 -6.15 -0.27
C ALA A 190 -8.05 -4.72 -0.44
N LEU A 191 -8.41 -4.06 -1.55
CA LEU A 191 -8.20 -2.63 -1.72
C LEU A 191 -9.36 -1.89 -1.06
N SER A 192 -9.07 -1.09 -0.03
CA SER A 192 -10.11 -0.36 0.70
C SER A 192 -10.63 0.85 -0.09
N TYR A 193 -9.76 1.55 -0.83
CA TYR A 193 -10.05 2.84 -1.45
C TYR A 193 -9.72 2.87 -2.96
N PRO A 194 -10.30 1.98 -3.79
CA PRO A 194 -10.06 2.00 -5.22
C PRO A 194 -10.73 3.20 -5.90
N PRO A 195 -10.29 3.59 -7.11
CA PRO A 195 -10.95 4.64 -7.89
C PRO A 195 -12.45 4.36 -8.11
N GLY A 196 -13.26 5.42 -8.07
CA GLY A 196 -14.72 5.34 -8.28
C GLY A 196 -15.54 5.05 -7.02
N LYS A 197 -14.92 4.76 -5.88
CA LYS A 197 -15.60 4.43 -4.61
C LYS A 197 -15.59 5.56 -3.56
N GLN A 198 -15.11 6.76 -3.91
CA GLN A 198 -14.94 7.89 -2.99
C GLN A 198 -16.22 8.31 -2.27
N LYS A 199 -17.37 8.27 -2.98
CA LYS A 199 -18.68 8.59 -2.39
C LYS A 199 -19.13 7.59 -1.33
N LEU A 200 -18.64 6.36 -1.41
CA LEU A 200 -18.97 5.29 -0.47
C LEU A 200 -18.02 5.32 0.74
N THR A 201 -16.73 5.49 0.48
CA THR A 201 -15.70 5.42 1.52
C THR A 201 -15.51 6.73 2.28
N GLY A 202 -15.80 7.87 1.63
CA GLY A 202 -15.49 9.21 2.14
C GLY A 202 -14.01 9.60 1.99
N TYR A 203 -13.19 8.74 1.40
CA TYR A 203 -11.75 8.96 1.20
C TYR A 203 -11.41 9.07 -0.29
N ARG A 204 -10.27 9.68 -0.60
CA ARG A 204 -9.70 9.70 -1.96
C ARG A 204 -9.23 8.30 -2.36
N PRO A 205 -9.06 8.04 -3.67
CA PRO A 205 -8.48 6.78 -4.11
C PRO A 205 -7.05 6.61 -3.60
N GLU A 206 -6.79 5.46 -3.02
CA GLU A 206 -5.48 5.06 -2.50
C GLU A 206 -5.13 3.67 -3.04
N PRO A 207 -4.65 3.57 -4.28
CA PRO A 207 -4.35 2.28 -4.91
C PRO A 207 -3.22 1.50 -4.22
N TRP A 208 -2.48 2.16 -3.32
CA TRP A 208 -1.42 1.58 -2.49
C TRP A 208 -1.92 0.98 -1.18
N HIS A 209 -3.12 1.34 -0.73
CA HIS A 209 -3.67 0.96 0.56
C HIS A 209 -4.36 -0.38 0.46
N VAL A 210 -3.78 -1.40 1.08
CA VAL A 210 -4.31 -2.76 1.10
C VAL A 210 -4.55 -3.24 2.52
N ARG A 211 -5.72 -3.85 2.74
CA ARG A 211 -6.11 -4.40 4.04
C ARG A 211 -6.18 -5.92 3.98
N PHE A 212 -5.50 -6.59 4.90
CA PHE A 212 -5.59 -8.03 5.05
C PHE A 212 -6.93 -8.41 5.70
N VAL A 213 -7.69 -9.23 5.01
CA VAL A 213 -9.00 -9.74 5.42
C VAL A 213 -9.09 -11.25 5.33
N GLY A 214 -7.98 -11.91 4.98
CA GLY A 214 -7.93 -13.33 4.67
C GLY A 214 -8.28 -13.64 3.21
N ARG A 215 -7.77 -14.75 2.70
CA ARG A 215 -7.87 -15.08 1.27
C ARG A 215 -9.30 -15.28 0.80
N GLU A 216 -10.13 -15.92 1.62
CA GLU A 216 -11.51 -16.24 1.26
C GLU A 216 -12.33 -14.97 1.03
N LEU A 217 -12.35 -14.06 2.02
CA LEU A 217 -13.07 -12.79 1.89
C LEU A 217 -12.46 -11.88 0.81
N ALA A 218 -11.13 -11.82 0.70
CA ALA A 218 -10.49 -11.03 -0.33
C ALA A 218 -10.84 -11.52 -1.74
N ALA A 219 -10.88 -12.84 -1.96
CA ALA A 219 -11.30 -13.44 -3.23
C ALA A 219 -12.77 -13.19 -3.53
N GLU A 220 -13.65 -13.26 -2.52
CA GLU A 220 -15.07 -12.93 -2.66
C GLU A 220 -15.26 -11.47 -3.09
N LEU A 221 -14.63 -10.53 -2.38
CA LEU A 221 -14.68 -9.09 -2.69
C LEU A 221 -14.20 -8.82 -4.11
N HIS A 222 -13.04 -9.39 -4.47
CA HIS A 222 -12.47 -9.22 -5.80
C HIS A 222 -13.39 -9.78 -6.89
N GLY A 223 -13.87 -11.02 -6.73
CA GLY A 223 -14.74 -11.70 -7.71
C GLY A 223 -16.09 -11.02 -7.91
N LYS A 224 -16.61 -10.34 -6.89
CA LYS A 224 -17.84 -9.57 -6.91
C LYS A 224 -17.65 -8.08 -7.21
N HIS A 225 -16.42 -7.61 -7.40
CA HIS A 225 -16.06 -6.20 -7.57
C HIS A 225 -16.55 -5.29 -6.42
N LEU A 226 -16.55 -5.83 -5.21
CA LEU A 226 -16.95 -5.13 -3.99
C LEU A 226 -15.73 -4.63 -3.21
N ILE A 227 -15.94 -3.57 -2.44
CA ILE A 227 -15.04 -3.15 -1.37
C ILE A 227 -15.64 -3.52 -0.01
N LEU A 228 -14.83 -3.49 1.05
CA LEU A 228 -15.29 -3.80 2.42
C LEU A 228 -16.47 -2.94 2.86
N GLU A 229 -16.49 -1.68 2.47
CA GLU A 229 -17.59 -0.77 2.79
C GLU A 229 -18.95 -1.26 2.22
N GLU A 230 -18.96 -1.76 0.98
CA GLU A 230 -20.18 -2.32 0.37
C GLU A 230 -20.56 -3.65 1.01
N TYR A 231 -19.57 -4.49 1.32
CA TYR A 231 -19.77 -5.77 1.99
C TYR A 231 -20.42 -5.59 3.37
N PHE A 232 -19.90 -4.70 4.20
CA PHE A 232 -20.48 -4.42 5.51
C PHE A 232 -21.84 -3.71 5.45
N ARG A 233 -22.07 -2.85 4.46
CA ARG A 233 -23.39 -2.25 4.24
C ARG A 233 -24.46 -3.28 3.92
N ALA A 234 -24.12 -4.32 3.15
CA ALA A 234 -25.01 -5.43 2.85
C ALA A 234 -25.21 -6.38 4.04
N GLN A 235 -24.21 -6.46 4.95
CA GLN A 235 -24.19 -7.37 6.09
C GLN A 235 -23.67 -6.65 7.36
N PRO A 236 -24.44 -5.70 7.91
CA PRO A 236 -23.97 -4.84 9.02
C PRO A 236 -23.56 -5.60 10.28
N SER A 237 -24.14 -6.79 10.51
CA SER A 237 -23.81 -7.64 11.65
C SER A 237 -22.40 -8.25 11.61
N LEU A 238 -21.73 -8.23 10.47
CA LEU A 238 -20.37 -8.74 10.31
C LEU A 238 -19.30 -7.70 10.59
N GLY A 239 -19.67 -6.40 10.58
CA GLY A 239 -18.75 -5.30 10.79
C GLY A 239 -18.84 -4.77 12.22
N GLU A 240 -17.81 -4.99 13.03
CA GLU A 240 -17.72 -4.39 14.35
C GLU A 240 -17.39 -2.90 14.26
N SER A 241 -18.14 -2.06 14.95
CA SER A 241 -17.86 -0.63 15.09
C SER A 241 -18.26 -0.14 16.48
N GLY A 242 -17.56 0.89 16.99
CA GLY A 242 -17.83 1.50 18.27
C GLY A 242 -18.83 2.66 18.20
N ASP A 243 -19.19 3.16 19.36
CA ASP A 243 -19.83 4.47 19.53
C ASP A 243 -18.73 5.54 19.45
N CYS A 244 -18.79 6.35 18.39
CA CYS A 244 -17.74 7.32 18.08
C CYS A 244 -17.74 8.55 18.98
N THR A 245 -18.70 8.67 19.90
CA THR A 245 -18.76 9.76 20.88
C THR A 245 -17.56 9.73 21.84
N ASP A 246 -16.95 8.55 22.03
CA ASP A 246 -15.86 8.32 22.98
C ASP A 246 -14.46 8.41 22.37
N CYS A 247 -14.34 8.83 21.09
CA CYS A 247 -13.04 9.02 20.45
C CYS A 247 -12.66 10.52 20.38
N PRO A 248 -12.40 11.18 21.52
CA PRO A 248 -11.94 12.56 21.48
C PRO A 248 -10.56 12.61 20.80
N LEU A 249 -10.31 13.70 20.06
CA LEU A 249 -8.92 14.02 19.75
C LEU A 249 -8.17 14.15 21.09
N PRO A 250 -6.94 13.67 21.20
CA PRO A 250 -6.15 13.76 22.43
C PRO A 250 -5.69 15.21 22.65
N VAL A 251 -6.64 16.12 22.79
CA VAL A 251 -6.41 17.56 22.95
C VAL A 251 -6.80 17.96 24.37
N SER A 252 -5.85 18.52 25.12
CA SER A 252 -6.21 19.28 26.30
C SER A 252 -6.85 20.62 25.86
N GLN A 253 -7.79 21.14 26.63
CA GLN A 253 -8.39 22.48 26.37
C GLN A 253 -7.41 23.64 26.62
N ALA A 254 -6.20 23.36 27.04
CA ALA A 254 -5.16 24.36 27.26
C ALA A 254 -4.58 24.86 25.94
N SER A 255 -4.27 26.14 25.86
CA SER A 255 -3.49 26.71 24.75
C SER A 255 -2.10 26.10 24.74
N CYS A 256 -1.46 26.05 23.56
CA CYS A 256 -0.14 25.43 23.37
C CYS A 256 0.95 25.99 24.29
N GLY A 257 0.85 27.21 24.76
CA GLY A 257 1.93 27.87 25.50
C GLY A 257 3.22 27.84 24.69
N GLU A 258 4.28 27.27 25.27
CA GLU A 258 5.60 27.12 24.61
C GLU A 258 5.75 25.78 23.86
N ALA A 259 4.73 24.92 23.87
CA ALA A 259 4.81 23.63 23.21
C ALA A 259 4.88 23.81 21.68
N SER A 260 5.85 23.15 21.07
CA SER A 260 6.01 23.14 19.61
C SER A 260 5.29 21.94 18.98
N HIS A 261 5.24 21.94 17.64
CA HIS A 261 4.70 20.83 16.87
C HIS A 261 5.56 19.56 16.99
N GLU A 262 6.88 19.72 17.15
CA GLU A 262 7.83 18.62 17.34
C GLU A 262 7.59 17.88 18.66
N GLY A 263 6.92 18.50 19.57
CA GLY A 263 6.61 17.94 20.89
C GLY A 263 7.79 17.92 21.86
N SER A 264 7.50 17.50 23.08
CA SER A 264 8.47 17.33 24.15
C SER A 264 8.06 16.18 25.09
N CYS A 265 9.04 15.57 25.71
CA CYS A 265 8.82 14.51 26.70
C CYS A 265 8.97 15.03 28.12
N HIS A 266 8.00 14.73 28.97
CA HIS A 266 8.05 14.94 30.42
C HIS A 266 7.79 13.61 31.13
N GLY A 267 8.89 12.88 31.45
CA GLY A 267 8.79 11.49 31.92
C GLY A 267 8.26 10.58 30.81
N THR A 268 7.14 9.90 31.06
CA THR A 268 6.47 9.06 30.07
C THR A 268 5.46 9.84 29.21
N VAL A 269 5.21 11.10 29.53
CA VAL A 269 4.19 11.92 28.85
C VAL A 269 4.82 12.70 27.71
N LEU A 270 4.31 12.46 26.50
CA LEU A 270 4.56 13.25 25.32
C LEU A 270 3.54 14.39 25.25
N THR A 271 4.04 15.59 24.96
CA THR A 271 3.23 16.81 24.84
C THR A 271 3.62 17.55 23.56
N TRP A 272 2.64 17.98 22.76
CA TRP A 272 2.87 18.76 21.52
C TRP A 272 1.77 19.76 21.26
N CYS A 273 2.04 20.76 20.43
CA CYS A 273 1.03 21.72 19.99
C CYS A 273 0.26 21.17 18.79
N TYR A 274 -1.05 21.21 18.88
CA TYR A 274 -1.95 20.78 17.83
C TYR A 274 -3.04 21.83 17.58
N ASP A 275 -3.07 22.40 16.40
CA ASP A 275 -4.06 23.40 15.95
C ASP A 275 -4.38 24.48 17.01
N GLY A 276 -3.35 24.96 17.68
CA GLY A 276 -3.45 25.95 18.76
C GLY A 276 -3.83 25.38 20.14
N ALA A 277 -4.03 24.08 20.27
CA ALA A 277 -4.31 23.39 21.52
C ALA A 277 -3.17 22.45 21.93
N LEU A 278 -2.97 22.28 23.23
CA LEU A 278 -1.98 21.38 23.79
C LEU A 278 -2.51 19.94 23.75
N ALA A 279 -1.79 19.06 23.04
CA ALA A 279 -2.06 17.62 23.02
C ALA A 279 -1.07 16.90 23.94
N THR A 280 -1.55 15.87 24.65
CA THR A 280 -0.74 15.06 25.56
C THR A 280 -1.08 13.58 25.43
N VAL A 281 -0.07 12.72 25.58
CA VAL A 281 -0.25 11.27 25.66
C VAL A 281 0.76 10.67 26.64
N ASP A 282 0.31 9.73 27.47
CA ASP A 282 1.22 8.94 28.31
C ASP A 282 1.64 7.68 27.53
N CYS A 283 2.89 7.66 27.08
CA CYS A 283 3.47 6.54 26.34
C CYS A 283 3.51 5.24 27.15
N ALA A 284 3.48 5.32 28.50
CA ALA A 284 3.49 4.14 29.35
C ALA A 284 2.20 3.31 29.19
N VAL A 285 1.08 3.91 28.83
CA VAL A 285 -0.20 3.22 28.56
C VAL A 285 -0.08 2.21 27.42
N SER A 286 0.82 2.47 26.46
CA SER A 286 1.11 1.59 25.32
C SER A 286 2.42 0.81 25.49
N GLU A 287 2.93 0.68 26.73
CA GLU A 287 4.23 0.05 27.03
C GLU A 287 5.42 0.67 26.29
N GLN A 288 5.30 1.93 25.89
CA GLN A 288 6.31 2.71 25.19
C GLN A 288 7.02 3.68 26.13
N THR A 289 8.09 4.29 25.65
CA THR A 289 8.79 5.40 26.33
C THR A 289 8.70 6.65 25.47
N CYS A 290 8.48 7.80 26.09
CA CYS A 290 8.59 9.07 25.40
C CYS A 290 10.06 9.36 25.09
N GLY A 291 10.38 9.73 23.85
CA GLY A 291 11.76 10.02 23.42
C GLY A 291 11.83 10.72 22.07
N GLN A 292 13.01 11.22 21.75
CA GLN A 292 13.28 11.88 20.47
C GLN A 292 13.43 10.82 19.37
N VAL A 293 12.78 11.05 18.24
CA VAL A 293 12.89 10.22 17.04
C VAL A 293 14.28 10.38 16.44
N ALA A 294 14.98 9.27 16.20
CA ALA A 294 16.35 9.30 15.68
C ALA A 294 16.43 10.05 14.33
N GLY A 295 17.28 11.08 14.28
CA GLY A 295 17.50 11.91 13.08
C GLY A 295 16.42 12.98 12.81
N SER A 296 15.54 13.23 13.76
CA SER A 296 14.50 14.26 13.71
C SER A 296 14.53 15.12 14.97
N ALA A 297 13.92 16.32 14.89
CA ALA A 297 13.63 17.14 16.07
C ALA A 297 12.37 16.65 16.82
N GLU A 298 11.59 15.77 16.21
CA GLU A 298 10.32 15.29 16.74
C GLU A 298 10.49 14.34 17.92
N HIS A 299 9.57 14.43 18.87
CA HIS A 299 9.43 13.49 19.98
C HIS A 299 8.23 12.57 19.74
N ASP A 300 8.34 11.32 20.17
CA ASP A 300 7.29 10.33 20.03
C ASP A 300 7.29 9.29 21.14
N CYS A 301 6.20 8.51 21.20
CA CYS A 301 6.15 7.28 21.98
C CYS A 301 6.97 6.20 21.27
N LEU A 302 8.17 5.94 21.76
CA LEU A 302 9.11 4.98 21.19
C LEU A 302 8.99 3.62 21.89
N PRO A 303 9.21 2.51 21.18
CA PRO A 303 9.29 1.21 21.82
C PRO A 303 10.36 1.19 22.91
N LYS A 304 10.07 0.51 24.03
CA LYS A 304 11.11 0.25 25.03
C LYS A 304 12.23 -0.54 24.35
N SER A 305 13.46 -0.04 24.49
CA SER A 305 14.63 -0.82 24.09
C SER A 305 14.65 -2.11 24.89
N PRO A 306 14.97 -3.26 24.25
CA PRO A 306 15.05 -4.56 24.92
C PRO A 306 16.10 -4.58 26.02
#